data_21e14858afc3edde6cac2b6b19f4f990
#
_entry.id   21e14858afc3edde6cac2b6b19f4f990
#
_cell.length_a   1.000
_cell.length_b   1.000
_cell.length_c   1.000
_cell.angle_alpha   90.00
_cell.angle_beta   90.00
_cell.angle_gamma   90.00
#
_symmetry.space_group_name_H-M   'P 1'
#
loop_
_entity.id
_entity.type
_entity.pdbx_description
1 polymer ?
#
loop_
_entity_poly.entity_id
_entity_poly.type
_entity_poly.pdbx_seq_one_letter_code
_entity_poly.pdbx_strand_id
1 'polypeptide(L)'
;QAKEPLPKQIVLELDFGGPVDEAPILPELAGLLDEDAPLSLIDYVDALDRAAADDRVAGVFADLSNLSLGIAQAQELRAAVFRFRSAGKTAIAFADSFESGDNGPYYLASAFDRIWLQPSGLLGLTGLQLEFPFAAGLLDRLGLRAEFEQRYEFKGAATVATERHMPAAVRENMTRVAESLFGQVIS
;
A
#
# COMPACT_ATOMS: atom_id res chain seq x y z
N GLN A 1 1.29 27.19 -27.09
CA GLN A 1 1.88 26.14 -27.92
C GLN A 1 0.79 25.13 -28.25
N ALA A 2 0.58 24.83 -29.55
CA ALA A 2 -0.34 23.76 -29.96
C ALA A 2 0.21 22.43 -29.42
N LYS A 3 -0.54 21.72 -28.59
CA LYS A 3 -0.17 20.36 -28.16
C LYS A 3 -0.06 19.49 -29.42
N GLU A 4 1.10 18.85 -29.61
CA GLU A 4 1.26 17.84 -30.66
C GLU A 4 0.18 16.74 -30.52
N PRO A 5 -0.40 16.26 -31.64
CA PRO A 5 -1.36 15.19 -31.56
C PRO A 5 -0.71 13.94 -30.96
N LEU A 6 -1.37 13.32 -30.01
CA LEU A 6 -0.90 12.07 -29.39
C LEU A 6 -0.71 11.00 -30.48
N PRO A 7 0.34 10.16 -30.34
CA PRO A 7 0.57 9.04 -31.26
C PRO A 7 -0.61 8.06 -31.29
N LYS A 8 -0.69 7.24 -32.34
CA LYS A 8 -1.77 6.24 -32.49
C LYS A 8 -1.71 5.13 -31.44
N GLN A 9 -0.52 4.87 -30.91
CA GLN A 9 -0.29 3.94 -29.81
C GLN A 9 0.58 4.62 -28.75
N ILE A 10 0.19 4.47 -27.50
CA ILE A 10 0.88 5.03 -26.34
C ILE A 10 1.03 3.94 -25.27
N VAL A 11 2.07 4.07 -24.48
CA VAL A 11 2.24 3.35 -23.22
C VAL A 11 2.03 4.36 -22.11
N LEU A 12 1.16 4.04 -21.17
CA LEU A 12 0.97 4.87 -19.97
C LEU A 12 2.12 4.60 -19.02
N GLU A 13 2.83 5.63 -18.61
CA GLU A 13 3.82 5.57 -17.56
C GLU A 13 3.18 6.02 -16.23
N LEU A 14 3.33 5.19 -15.21
CA LEU A 14 2.94 5.50 -13.84
C LEU A 14 4.21 5.60 -13.00
N ASP A 15 4.54 6.80 -12.58
CA ASP A 15 5.64 7.07 -11.66
C ASP A 15 5.04 7.33 -10.26
N PHE A 16 5.40 6.46 -9.30
CA PHE A 16 5.02 6.63 -7.92
C PHE A 16 6.17 7.30 -7.19
N GLY A 17 6.17 8.61 -7.16
CA GLY A 17 7.25 9.43 -6.58
C GLY A 17 7.41 9.33 -5.05
N GLY A 18 6.63 8.50 -4.36
CA GLY A 18 6.65 8.34 -2.91
C GLY A 18 5.38 7.71 -2.34
N PRO A 19 5.04 8.04 -1.09
CA PRO A 19 3.79 7.62 -0.46
C PRO A 19 2.57 8.09 -1.25
N VAL A 20 1.56 7.25 -1.37
CA VAL A 20 0.32 7.56 -2.09
C VAL A 20 -0.79 7.90 -1.09
N ASP A 21 -1.34 9.10 -1.20
CA ASP A 21 -2.51 9.51 -0.42
C ASP A 21 -3.78 8.85 -0.96
N GLU A 22 -4.77 8.58 -0.09
CA GLU A 22 -6.01 7.90 -0.50
C GLU A 22 -6.89 8.77 -1.39
N ALA A 23 -6.98 10.05 -1.07
CA ALA A 23 -7.86 11.00 -1.76
C ALA A 23 -7.08 12.17 -2.35
N PRO A 24 -7.53 12.72 -3.48
CA PRO A 24 -6.91 13.89 -4.07
C PRO A 24 -7.03 15.10 -3.14
N ILE A 25 -6.03 15.97 -3.20
CA ILE A 25 -6.12 17.29 -2.56
C ILE A 25 -7.30 18.04 -3.19
N LEU A 26 -8.13 18.66 -2.35
CA LEU A 26 -9.29 19.43 -2.82
C LEU A 26 -8.85 20.42 -3.90
N PRO A 27 -9.56 20.52 -5.05
CA PRO A 27 -9.16 21.38 -6.16
C PRO A 27 -8.98 22.86 -5.77
N GLU A 28 -9.72 23.33 -4.75
CA GLU A 28 -9.61 24.67 -4.20
C GLU A 28 -8.27 24.91 -3.47
N LEU A 29 -7.66 23.86 -2.94
CA LEU A 29 -6.34 23.88 -2.28
C LEU A 29 -5.21 23.54 -3.25
N ALA A 30 -5.46 22.72 -4.27
CA ALA A 30 -4.47 22.34 -5.28
C ALA A 30 -3.96 23.59 -6.05
N GLY A 31 -4.84 24.53 -6.38
CA GLY A 31 -4.46 25.80 -7.02
C GLY A 31 -3.62 26.74 -6.14
N LEU A 32 -3.50 26.46 -4.83
CA LEU A 32 -2.68 27.21 -3.88
C LEU A 32 -1.35 26.51 -3.54
N LEU A 33 -1.24 25.21 -3.84
CA LEU A 33 -0.15 24.37 -3.36
C LEU A 33 0.84 23.92 -4.43
N ASP A 34 0.56 24.00 -5.68
CA ASP A 34 1.43 23.76 -6.83
C ASP A 34 0.71 23.03 -7.96
N GLU A 35 1.09 23.30 -9.22
CA GLU A 35 0.53 22.59 -10.38
C GLU A 35 0.99 21.11 -10.44
N ASP A 36 1.96 20.71 -9.61
CA ASP A 36 2.57 19.38 -9.53
C ASP A 36 2.16 18.60 -8.26
N ALA A 37 0.92 18.77 -7.77
CA ALA A 37 0.43 17.98 -6.64
C ALA A 37 0.54 16.47 -6.93
N PRO A 38 1.06 15.66 -5.99
CA PRO A 38 1.18 14.21 -6.18
C PRO A 38 -0.19 13.59 -6.44
N LEU A 39 -0.22 12.59 -7.33
CA LEU A 39 -1.44 11.85 -7.64
C LEU A 39 -1.88 11.01 -6.44
N SER A 40 -3.18 11.00 -6.19
CA SER A 40 -3.78 10.15 -5.16
C SER A 40 -4.03 8.72 -5.66
N LEU A 41 -4.35 7.82 -4.73
CA LEU A 41 -4.79 6.45 -5.06
C LEU A 41 -5.95 6.44 -6.06
N ILE A 42 -6.93 7.32 -5.84
CA ILE A 42 -8.10 7.45 -6.73
C ILE A 42 -7.67 7.88 -8.13
N ASP A 43 -6.73 8.81 -8.26
CA ASP A 43 -6.24 9.27 -9.56
C ASP A 43 -5.54 8.16 -10.33
N TYR A 44 -4.72 7.33 -9.66
CA TYR A 44 -4.07 6.17 -10.28
C TYR A 44 -5.08 5.12 -10.73
N VAL A 45 -6.08 4.81 -9.90
CA VAL A 45 -7.15 3.85 -10.24
C VAL A 45 -7.94 4.35 -11.44
N ASP A 46 -8.36 5.61 -11.43
CA ASP A 46 -9.09 6.24 -12.53
C ASP A 46 -8.26 6.31 -13.83
N ALA A 47 -6.96 6.55 -13.72
CA ALA A 47 -6.06 6.55 -14.87
C ALA A 47 -5.98 5.16 -15.51
N LEU A 48 -5.83 4.11 -14.71
CA LEU A 48 -5.81 2.73 -15.17
C LEU A 48 -7.15 2.31 -15.81
N ASP A 49 -8.27 2.66 -15.19
CA ASP A 49 -9.60 2.31 -15.73
C ASP A 49 -9.89 3.04 -17.05
N ARG A 50 -9.52 4.32 -17.16
CA ARG A 50 -9.60 5.07 -18.45
C ARG A 50 -8.65 4.50 -19.50
N ALA A 51 -7.42 4.14 -19.10
CA ALA A 51 -6.45 3.54 -19.99
C ALA A 51 -6.90 2.15 -20.48
N ALA A 52 -7.60 1.39 -19.65
CA ALA A 52 -8.18 0.10 -20.04
C ALA A 52 -9.20 0.26 -21.18
N ALA A 53 -9.96 1.36 -21.20
CA ALA A 53 -10.99 1.64 -22.19
C ALA A 53 -10.47 2.39 -23.43
N ASP A 54 -9.26 2.94 -23.45
CA ASP A 54 -8.71 3.72 -24.55
C ASP A 54 -7.92 2.82 -25.53
N ASP A 55 -8.44 2.65 -26.75
CA ASP A 55 -7.81 1.81 -27.78
C ASP A 55 -6.38 2.25 -28.18
N ARG A 56 -6.01 3.51 -27.89
CA ARG A 56 -4.66 4.01 -28.16
C ARG A 56 -3.64 3.49 -27.14
N VAL A 57 -4.08 3.11 -25.94
CA VAL A 57 -3.19 2.61 -24.89
C VAL A 57 -2.90 1.14 -25.14
N ALA A 58 -1.65 0.83 -25.48
CA ALA A 58 -1.16 -0.53 -25.71
C ALA A 58 -0.73 -1.24 -24.43
N GLY A 59 -0.32 -0.49 -23.43
CA GLY A 59 0.16 -1.04 -22.17
C GLY A 59 0.43 0.02 -21.11
N VAL A 60 0.79 -0.45 -19.91
CA VAL A 60 1.26 0.38 -18.80
C VAL A 60 2.65 -0.06 -18.36
N PHE A 61 3.49 0.91 -18.05
CA PHE A 61 4.77 0.74 -17.38
C PHE A 61 4.70 1.50 -16.05
N ALA A 62 4.93 0.81 -14.94
CA ALA A 62 4.87 1.39 -13.60
C ALA A 62 6.24 1.31 -12.93
N ASP A 63 6.77 2.46 -12.52
CA ASP A 63 7.97 2.53 -11.67
C ASP A 63 7.53 2.52 -10.20
N LEU A 64 7.92 1.46 -9.49
CA LEU A 64 7.59 1.20 -8.09
C LEU A 64 8.78 1.44 -7.14
N SER A 65 9.88 2.02 -7.63
CA SER A 65 11.16 2.12 -6.90
C SER A 65 11.05 2.88 -5.57
N ASN A 66 10.25 3.94 -5.53
CA ASN A 66 10.07 4.79 -4.35
C ASN A 66 8.69 4.62 -3.70
N LEU A 67 7.95 3.62 -4.12
CA LEU A 67 6.59 3.42 -3.67
C LEU A 67 6.54 2.91 -2.24
N SER A 68 5.71 3.54 -1.41
CA SER A 68 5.31 3.04 -0.10
C SER A 68 3.80 2.98 -0.03
N LEU A 69 3.25 1.80 0.23
CA LEU A 69 1.82 1.52 0.22
C LEU A 69 1.39 0.69 1.41
N GLY A 70 0.27 1.06 2.02
CA GLY A 70 -0.48 0.14 2.86
C GLY A 70 -1.07 -1.03 2.05
N ILE A 71 -1.26 -2.19 2.69
CA ILE A 71 -1.80 -3.39 2.01
C ILE A 71 -3.17 -3.10 1.37
N ALA A 72 -4.04 -2.32 2.00
CA ALA A 72 -5.35 -1.96 1.43
C ALA A 72 -5.21 -1.13 0.14
N GLN A 73 -4.31 -0.16 0.11
CA GLN A 73 -4.02 0.63 -1.08
C GLN A 73 -3.43 -0.24 -2.20
N ALA A 74 -2.51 -1.15 -1.84
CA ALA A 74 -1.95 -2.10 -2.79
C ALA A 74 -3.05 -3.00 -3.39
N GLN A 75 -4.05 -3.44 -2.62
CA GLN A 75 -5.18 -4.24 -3.10
C GLN A 75 -6.03 -3.48 -4.12
N GLU A 76 -6.33 -2.21 -3.88
CA GLU A 76 -7.09 -1.38 -4.82
C GLU A 76 -6.34 -1.20 -6.14
N LEU A 77 -5.04 -0.87 -6.09
CA LEU A 77 -4.23 -0.75 -7.30
C LEU A 77 -4.09 -2.10 -8.02
N ARG A 78 -3.91 -3.21 -7.29
CA ARG A 78 -3.89 -4.56 -7.88
C ARG A 78 -5.19 -4.85 -8.65
N ALA A 79 -6.34 -4.53 -8.05
CA ALA A 79 -7.63 -4.73 -8.70
C ALA A 79 -7.74 -3.90 -9.98
N ALA A 80 -7.26 -2.65 -10.00
CA ALA A 80 -7.23 -1.80 -11.19
C ALA A 80 -6.29 -2.37 -12.26
N VAL A 81 -5.09 -2.85 -11.89
CA VAL A 81 -4.15 -3.51 -12.82
C VAL A 81 -4.77 -4.78 -13.41
N PHE A 82 -5.46 -5.60 -12.62
CA PHE A 82 -6.16 -6.79 -13.14
C PHE A 82 -7.27 -6.43 -14.11
N ARG A 83 -8.05 -5.36 -13.85
CA ARG A 83 -9.06 -4.86 -14.80
C ARG A 83 -8.40 -4.42 -16.12
N PHE A 84 -7.31 -3.65 -16.02
CA PHE A 84 -6.52 -3.21 -17.17
C PHE A 84 -6.02 -4.40 -18.02
N ARG A 85 -5.43 -5.40 -17.40
CA ARG A 85 -4.97 -6.63 -18.07
C ARG A 85 -6.12 -7.44 -18.68
N SER A 86 -7.27 -7.47 -18.02
CA SER A 86 -8.48 -8.13 -18.54
C SER A 86 -9.01 -7.49 -19.82
N ALA A 87 -8.66 -6.23 -20.09
CA ALA A 87 -8.90 -5.57 -21.37
C ALA A 87 -7.90 -5.99 -22.48
N GLY A 88 -7.04 -6.98 -22.22
CA GLY A 88 -6.07 -7.52 -23.19
C GLY A 88 -4.79 -6.68 -23.36
N LYS A 89 -4.52 -5.77 -22.41
CA LYS A 89 -3.37 -4.85 -22.46
C LYS A 89 -2.24 -5.33 -21.54
N THR A 90 -1.00 -5.03 -21.93
CA THR A 90 0.19 -5.45 -21.20
C THR A 90 0.52 -4.50 -20.05
N ALA A 91 0.83 -5.06 -18.89
CA ALA A 91 1.28 -4.31 -17.72
C ALA A 91 2.67 -4.76 -17.26
N ILE A 92 3.63 -3.84 -17.16
CA ILE A 92 5.00 -4.08 -16.71
C ILE A 92 5.30 -3.22 -15.50
N ALA A 93 5.81 -3.85 -14.44
CA ALA A 93 6.32 -3.16 -13.26
C ALA A 93 7.85 -3.15 -13.30
N PHE A 94 8.44 -2.06 -12.85
CA PHE A 94 9.87 -1.92 -12.62
C PHE A 94 10.11 -1.47 -11.17
N ALA A 95 11.21 -1.91 -10.59
CA ALA A 95 11.73 -1.35 -9.34
C ALA A 95 13.26 -1.47 -9.29
N ASP A 96 13.89 -0.51 -8.66
CA ASP A 96 15.31 -0.57 -8.29
C ASP A 96 15.54 -1.65 -7.23
N SER A 97 14.67 -1.68 -6.21
CA SER A 97 14.65 -2.66 -5.13
C SER A 97 13.24 -2.77 -4.55
N PHE A 98 12.93 -3.94 -3.99
CA PHE A 98 11.82 -4.11 -3.05
C PHE A 98 12.43 -4.31 -1.67
N GLU A 99 12.51 -3.23 -0.89
CA GLU A 99 13.23 -3.25 0.38
C GLU A 99 12.52 -4.08 1.46
N SER A 100 13.32 -4.54 2.42
CA SER A 100 12.79 -5.30 3.55
C SER A 100 11.89 -4.45 4.44
N GLY A 101 10.76 -5.01 4.85
CA GLY A 101 9.83 -4.39 5.80
C GLY A 101 8.58 -3.77 5.16
N ASP A 102 8.57 -3.54 3.84
CA ASP A 102 7.37 -3.14 3.10
C ASP A 102 7.07 -4.13 1.98
N ASN A 103 6.12 -5.02 2.21
CA ASN A 103 5.70 -5.99 1.19
C ASN A 103 4.66 -5.40 0.20
N GLY A 104 4.13 -4.21 0.45
CA GLY A 104 3.08 -3.57 -0.35
C GLY A 104 3.48 -3.36 -1.81
N PRO A 105 4.64 -2.76 -2.12
CA PRO A 105 5.10 -2.55 -3.49
C PRO A 105 5.29 -3.86 -4.27
N TYR A 106 5.89 -4.89 -3.67
CA TYR A 106 6.03 -6.19 -4.33
C TYR A 106 4.68 -6.89 -4.51
N TYR A 107 3.80 -6.80 -3.52
CA TYR A 107 2.44 -7.31 -3.62
C TYR A 107 1.69 -6.64 -4.77
N LEU A 108 1.82 -5.32 -4.94
CA LEU A 108 1.29 -4.63 -6.12
C LEU A 108 1.95 -5.14 -7.41
N ALA A 109 3.29 -5.23 -7.45
CA ALA A 109 4.03 -5.68 -8.63
C ALA A 109 3.57 -7.06 -9.11
N SER A 110 3.18 -7.96 -8.20
CA SER A 110 2.70 -9.30 -8.55
C SER A 110 1.39 -9.32 -9.36
N ALA A 111 0.67 -8.20 -9.46
CA ALA A 111 -0.49 -8.06 -10.34
C ALA A 111 -0.11 -7.81 -11.81
N PHE A 112 1.12 -7.43 -12.11
CA PHE A 112 1.59 -7.13 -13.46
C PHE A 112 1.95 -8.41 -14.24
N ASP A 113 2.03 -8.31 -15.57
CA ASP A 113 2.44 -9.44 -16.43
C ASP A 113 3.93 -9.75 -16.27
N ARG A 114 4.74 -8.73 -16.02
CA ARG A 114 6.19 -8.83 -15.82
C ARG A 114 6.65 -7.87 -14.73
N ILE A 115 7.61 -8.35 -13.94
CA ILE A 115 8.32 -7.55 -12.96
C ILE A 115 9.78 -7.47 -13.40
N TRP A 116 10.26 -6.25 -13.58
CA TRP A 116 11.67 -5.97 -13.87
C TRP A 116 12.31 -5.40 -12.60
N LEU A 117 13.32 -6.09 -12.12
CA LEU A 117 14.12 -5.65 -11.00
C LEU A 117 15.51 -5.26 -11.50
N GLN A 118 16.05 -4.14 -11.01
CA GLN A 118 17.42 -3.76 -11.33
C GLN A 118 18.38 -4.89 -10.93
N PRO A 119 19.41 -5.23 -11.75
CA PRO A 119 20.31 -6.36 -11.46
C PRO A 119 21.04 -6.29 -10.13
N SER A 120 21.28 -5.09 -9.60
CA SER A 120 21.86 -4.85 -8.26
C SER A 120 20.80 -4.70 -7.15
N GLY A 121 19.52 -4.76 -7.51
CA GLY A 121 18.40 -4.56 -6.59
C GLY A 121 18.23 -5.69 -5.60
N LEU A 122 17.66 -5.37 -4.46
CA LEU A 122 17.33 -6.34 -3.42
C LEU A 122 15.84 -6.71 -3.49
N LEU A 123 15.54 -7.97 -3.20
CA LEU A 123 14.17 -8.45 -2.99
C LEU A 123 14.03 -8.92 -1.55
N GLY A 124 13.45 -8.05 -0.69
CA GLY A 124 13.31 -8.25 0.74
C GLY A 124 11.91 -8.72 1.14
N LEU A 125 11.54 -9.96 0.83
CA LEU A 125 10.26 -10.53 1.27
C LEU A 125 10.38 -11.08 2.69
N THR A 126 10.06 -10.26 3.69
CA THR A 126 10.24 -10.59 5.11
C THR A 126 8.98 -11.11 5.81
N GLY A 127 7.86 -11.18 5.11
CA GLY A 127 6.57 -11.57 5.69
C GLY A 127 5.93 -10.46 6.51
N LEU A 128 5.00 -10.83 7.40
CA LEU A 128 4.26 -9.91 8.27
C LEU A 128 4.66 -10.11 9.73
N GLN A 129 4.98 -9.01 10.41
CA GLN A 129 5.27 -9.00 11.84
C GLN A 129 4.33 -8.02 12.54
N LEU A 130 3.72 -8.46 13.64
CA LEU A 130 2.93 -7.63 14.52
C LEU A 130 3.60 -7.54 15.90
N GLU A 131 4.01 -6.35 16.30
CA GLU A 131 4.62 -6.08 17.60
C GLU A 131 3.67 -5.31 18.50
N PHE A 132 3.58 -5.74 19.76
CA PHE A 132 2.78 -5.10 20.77
C PHE A 132 3.64 -4.76 22.00
N PRO A 133 3.93 -3.49 22.27
CA PRO A 133 4.64 -3.09 23.47
C PRO A 133 3.73 -3.22 24.69
N PHE A 134 4.31 -3.59 25.84
CA PHE A 134 3.62 -3.62 27.14
C PHE A 134 4.38 -2.76 28.14
N ALA A 135 3.74 -1.70 28.63
CA ALA A 135 4.35 -0.69 29.48
C ALA A 135 4.06 -0.87 30.99
N ALA A 136 3.17 -1.80 31.39
CA ALA A 136 2.79 -1.97 32.78
C ALA A 136 4.01 -2.17 33.73
N GLY A 137 5.00 -2.96 33.30
CA GLY A 137 6.22 -3.16 34.11
C GLY A 137 7.09 -1.91 34.26
N LEU A 138 7.07 -0.99 33.29
CA LEU A 138 7.75 0.31 33.38
C LEU A 138 6.97 1.24 34.32
N LEU A 139 5.65 1.30 34.15
CA LEU A 139 4.79 2.13 34.98
C LEU A 139 4.87 1.75 36.45
N ASP A 140 4.88 0.44 36.77
CA ASP A 140 5.07 -0.07 38.14
C ASP A 140 6.39 0.40 38.75
N ARG A 141 7.49 0.40 37.99
CA ARG A 141 8.82 0.89 38.47
C ARG A 141 8.81 2.38 38.75
N LEU A 142 7.97 3.16 38.07
CA LEU A 142 7.77 4.59 38.26
C LEU A 142 6.74 4.91 39.39
N GLY A 143 6.14 3.88 40.00
CA GLY A 143 5.08 4.04 40.96
C GLY A 143 3.76 4.54 40.39
N LEU A 144 3.56 4.37 39.08
CA LEU A 144 2.37 4.76 38.34
C LEU A 144 1.47 3.54 38.11
N ARG A 145 0.18 3.70 38.30
CA ARG A 145 -0.83 2.70 37.94
C ARG A 145 -1.75 3.27 36.88
N ALA A 146 -1.85 2.60 35.76
CA ALA A 146 -2.79 2.93 34.71
C ALA A 146 -4.16 2.31 35.04
N GLU A 147 -5.21 3.12 35.04
CA GLU A 147 -6.59 2.70 35.26
C GLU A 147 -7.40 2.96 34.00
N PHE A 148 -8.05 1.91 33.48
CA PHE A 148 -8.88 1.98 32.28
C PHE A 148 -10.19 1.23 32.51
N GLU A 149 -11.29 1.81 32.05
CA GLU A 149 -12.54 1.08 31.91
C GLU A 149 -12.58 0.40 30.53
N GLN A 150 -12.71 -0.93 30.50
CA GLN A 150 -12.73 -1.74 29.29
C GLN A 150 -14.03 -2.56 29.25
N ARG A 151 -14.72 -2.51 28.11
CA ARG A 151 -15.84 -3.40 27.82
C ARG A 151 -15.35 -4.55 26.96
N TYR A 152 -15.55 -5.78 27.43
CA TYR A 152 -15.20 -7.03 26.78
C TYR A 152 -13.68 -7.28 26.62
N GLU A 153 -13.30 -8.53 26.70
CA GLU A 153 -11.92 -9.05 26.75
C GLU A 153 -11.14 -8.87 25.44
N PHE A 154 -11.83 -8.73 24.30
CA PHE A 154 -11.19 -8.55 22.98
C PHE A 154 -10.78 -7.10 22.67
N LYS A 155 -11.16 -6.13 23.49
CA LYS A 155 -10.73 -4.74 23.35
C LYS A 155 -9.36 -4.52 24.00
N GLY A 156 -8.29 -4.82 23.26
CA GLY A 156 -6.93 -4.85 23.78
C GLY A 156 -6.21 -3.49 23.93
N ALA A 157 -6.85 -2.34 23.65
CA ALA A 157 -6.15 -1.06 23.67
C ALA A 157 -5.56 -0.70 25.05
N ALA A 158 -6.27 -0.99 26.14
CA ALA A 158 -5.80 -0.75 27.50
C ALA A 158 -4.64 -1.69 27.92
N THR A 159 -4.52 -2.86 27.32
CA THR A 159 -3.55 -3.88 27.71
C THR A 159 -2.10 -3.43 27.54
N VAL A 160 -1.84 -2.49 26.65
CA VAL A 160 -0.51 -1.85 26.49
C VAL A 160 -0.03 -1.25 27.81
N ALA A 161 -0.92 -0.64 28.59
CA ALA A 161 -0.56 0.04 29.84
C ALA A 161 -0.89 -0.76 31.12
N THR A 162 -1.82 -1.74 31.03
CA THR A 162 -2.28 -2.49 32.20
C THR A 162 -1.66 -3.87 32.35
N GLU A 163 -1.18 -4.43 31.25
CA GLU A 163 -0.65 -5.80 31.24
C GLU A 163 0.86 -5.82 31.00
N ARG A 164 1.52 -6.89 31.49
CA ARG A 164 2.95 -7.16 31.22
C ARG A 164 3.16 -8.08 30.06
N HIS A 165 2.10 -8.79 29.64
CA HIS A 165 2.10 -9.79 28.58
C HIS A 165 0.76 -9.73 27.84
N MET A 166 0.75 -10.20 26.61
CA MET A 166 -0.45 -10.24 25.79
C MET A 166 -1.49 -11.23 26.37
N PRO A 167 -2.68 -10.78 26.75
CA PRO A 167 -3.78 -11.66 27.17
C PRO A 167 -4.21 -12.62 26.07
N ALA A 168 -4.74 -13.80 26.44
CA ALA A 168 -5.11 -14.84 25.50
C ALA A 168 -6.13 -14.37 24.45
N ALA A 169 -7.17 -13.62 24.87
CA ALA A 169 -8.19 -13.08 23.96
C ALA A 169 -7.62 -12.09 22.94
N VAL A 170 -6.70 -11.21 23.38
CA VAL A 170 -6.02 -10.26 22.48
C VAL A 170 -5.11 -11.01 21.51
N ARG A 171 -4.39 -12.03 21.99
CA ARG A 171 -3.55 -12.88 21.14
C ARG A 171 -4.38 -13.58 20.06
N GLU A 172 -5.49 -14.19 20.43
CA GLU A 172 -6.40 -14.85 19.48
C GLU A 172 -6.87 -13.87 18.40
N ASN A 173 -7.32 -12.69 18.78
CA ASN A 173 -7.76 -11.67 17.84
C ASN A 173 -6.64 -11.25 16.88
N MET A 174 -5.45 -10.94 17.42
CA MET A 174 -4.31 -10.51 16.61
C MET A 174 -3.79 -11.63 15.69
N THR A 175 -3.84 -12.88 16.14
CA THR A 175 -3.50 -14.03 15.29
C THR A 175 -4.46 -14.14 14.10
N ARG A 176 -5.76 -14.01 14.33
CA ARG A 176 -6.75 -14.01 13.24
C ARG A 176 -6.54 -12.85 12.24
N VAL A 177 -6.19 -11.67 12.73
CA VAL A 177 -5.86 -10.52 11.86
C VAL A 177 -4.62 -10.84 11.02
N ALA A 178 -3.54 -11.35 11.64
CA ALA A 178 -2.32 -11.72 10.94
C ALA A 178 -2.56 -12.80 9.88
N GLU A 179 -3.31 -13.85 10.22
CA GLU A 179 -3.68 -14.93 9.29
C GLU A 179 -4.52 -14.43 8.13
N SER A 180 -5.47 -13.52 8.38
CA SER A 180 -6.29 -12.90 7.34
C SER A 180 -5.44 -12.05 6.39
N LEU A 181 -4.56 -11.20 6.91
CA LEU A 181 -3.65 -10.38 6.10
C LEU A 181 -2.70 -11.26 5.27
N PHE A 182 -2.10 -12.26 5.91
CA PHE A 182 -1.20 -13.18 5.21
C PHE A 182 -1.92 -13.96 4.11
N GLY A 183 -3.14 -14.46 4.39
CA GLY A 183 -3.96 -15.15 3.41
C GLY A 183 -4.30 -14.29 2.19
N GLN A 184 -4.51 -12.97 2.38
CA GLN A 184 -4.75 -12.03 1.29
C GLN A 184 -3.49 -11.77 0.44
N VAL A 185 -2.31 -11.75 1.06
CA VAL A 185 -1.05 -11.51 0.35
C VAL A 185 -0.63 -12.70 -0.52
N ILE A 186 -0.95 -13.93 -0.11
CA ILE A 186 -0.56 -15.15 -0.84
C ILE A 186 -1.63 -15.66 -1.83
N SER A 187 -2.81 -15.04 -1.87
CA SER A 187 -3.89 -15.37 -2.82
C SER A 187 -3.74 -14.60 -4.15
#